data_f51cbc761c8b6d429a174163fe1007bb
#
_entry.id   f51cbc761c8b6d429a174163fe1007bb
#
_cell.length_a   1.000
_cell.length_b   1.000
_cell.length_c   1.000
_cell.angle_alpha   90.00
_cell.angle_beta   90.00
_cell.angle_gamma   90.00
#
_symmetry.space_group_name_H-M   'P 1'
#
loop_
_entity.id
_entity.type
_entity.pdbx_description
1 polymer ?
#
loop_
_entity_poly.entity_id
_entity_poly.type
_entity_poly.pdbx_seq_one_letter_code
_entity_poly.pdbx_strand_id
1 'polypeptide(L)'
;MKTALSKGQFVVTAEFYPPKEANGSEIKERALVLKDVVEAVVVRDNPLAQVHTSPIATATLLLNVGLAPIVQISIRDKNRLAIQSDILGAVTLGVKAFFCLEDCHQRVGDNPGAKGVFDLDCVQLISIMKKIEHSLVGTRINPFAHPLELHLVNLSKKINAGVDFIQTMPVFDLERFKEFISLIKGENLYLLAGVRPIKSWQALQSMSQMVIPENIVQRIKNSPENKQAEEGIKICVEIIKALKQIKGVNGIHIFAHDWEEAVPILVRQANLK
;
A
#
# COMPACT_ATOMS: atom_id res chain seq x y z
N MET A 1 8.51 -1.54 11.87
CA MET A 1 8.92 -1.43 10.44
C MET A 1 10.30 -0.79 10.28
N LYS A 2 10.56 0.49 10.65
CA LYS A 2 11.86 1.17 10.42
C LYS A 2 13.05 0.36 10.94
N THR A 3 12.97 -0.12 12.17
CA THR A 3 14.02 -0.94 12.80
C THR A 3 14.23 -2.29 12.08
N ALA A 4 13.15 -2.91 11.58
CA ALA A 4 13.25 -4.16 10.83
C ALA A 4 13.96 -3.94 9.49
N LEU A 5 13.57 -2.89 8.76
CA LEU A 5 14.21 -2.51 7.49
C LEU A 5 15.70 -2.19 7.67
N SER A 6 16.07 -1.40 8.71
CA SER A 6 17.46 -1.05 8.97
C SER A 6 18.35 -2.24 9.37
N LYS A 7 17.74 -3.32 9.89
CA LYS A 7 18.41 -4.59 10.19
C LYS A 7 18.43 -5.57 8.99
N GLY A 8 17.93 -5.16 7.81
CA GLY A 8 17.85 -6.00 6.63
C GLY A 8 16.81 -7.12 6.73
N GLN A 9 15.86 -7.02 7.66
CA GLN A 9 14.76 -7.99 7.77
C GLN A 9 13.75 -7.78 6.66
N PHE A 10 13.21 -8.87 6.11
CA PHE A 10 12.16 -8.81 5.11
C PHE A 10 10.84 -8.41 5.77
N VAL A 11 10.30 -7.26 5.38
CA VAL A 11 9.15 -6.62 6.03
C VAL A 11 7.84 -6.98 5.32
N VAL A 12 6.80 -7.26 6.09
CA VAL A 12 5.44 -7.45 5.58
C VAL A 12 4.56 -6.30 6.04
N THR A 13 3.90 -5.65 5.10
CA THR A 13 2.87 -4.64 5.38
C THR A 13 1.56 -5.03 4.69
N ALA A 14 0.43 -4.57 5.22
CA ALA A 14 -0.87 -4.73 4.56
C ALA A 14 -1.58 -3.39 4.44
N GLU A 15 -2.51 -3.26 3.49
CA GLU A 15 -3.41 -2.12 3.48
C GLU A 15 -4.64 -2.38 4.35
N PHE A 16 -5.25 -1.29 4.81
CA PHE A 16 -6.47 -1.28 5.57
C PHE A 16 -7.41 -0.21 5.01
N TYR A 17 -8.56 -0.63 4.55
CA TYR A 17 -9.63 0.26 4.14
C TYR A 17 -10.46 0.61 5.37
N PRO A 18 -10.47 1.89 5.83
CA PRO A 18 -11.39 2.31 6.86
C PRO A 18 -12.84 2.05 6.41
N PRO A 19 -13.77 1.70 7.31
CA PRO A 19 -15.17 1.52 6.93
C PRO A 19 -15.78 2.84 6.44
N LYS A 20 -16.83 2.75 5.63
CA LYS A 20 -17.61 3.91 5.19
C LYS A 20 -18.51 4.48 6.29
N GLU A 21 -18.78 3.67 7.30
CA GLU A 21 -19.60 4.02 8.45
C GLU A 21 -18.74 4.31 9.69
N ALA A 22 -19.30 5.05 10.64
CA ALA A 22 -18.63 5.35 11.92
C ALA A 22 -18.68 4.13 12.85
N ASN A 23 -17.93 3.08 12.51
CA ASN A 23 -17.90 1.82 13.24
C ASN A 23 -16.49 1.50 13.79
N GLY A 24 -16.20 1.98 15.00
CA GLY A 24 -14.91 1.74 15.64
C GLY A 24 -14.72 0.29 16.12
N SER A 25 -15.78 -0.47 16.35
CA SER A 25 -15.71 -1.89 16.73
C SER A 25 -15.22 -2.73 15.55
N GLU A 26 -15.78 -2.53 14.36
CA GLU A 26 -15.35 -3.18 13.13
C GLU A 26 -13.87 -2.94 12.84
N ILE A 27 -13.40 -1.68 13.00
CA ILE A 27 -11.98 -1.36 12.81
C ILE A 27 -11.11 -2.22 13.74
N LYS A 28 -11.49 -2.36 15.03
CA LYS A 28 -10.72 -3.14 15.99
C LYS A 28 -10.74 -4.64 15.68
N GLU A 29 -11.89 -5.18 15.31
CA GLU A 29 -12.04 -6.60 14.95
C GLU A 29 -11.18 -6.96 13.72
N ARG A 30 -11.28 -6.19 12.65
CA ARG A 30 -10.47 -6.37 11.45
C ARG A 30 -8.97 -6.18 11.72
N ALA A 31 -8.62 -5.24 12.61
CA ALA A 31 -7.24 -4.99 13.02
C ALA A 31 -6.62 -6.19 13.75
N LEU A 32 -7.37 -6.89 14.58
CA LEU A 32 -6.89 -8.07 15.34
C LEU A 32 -6.46 -9.20 14.41
N VAL A 33 -7.04 -9.33 13.22
CA VAL A 33 -6.63 -10.32 12.19
C VAL A 33 -5.18 -10.05 11.71
N LEU A 34 -4.75 -8.79 11.69
CA LEU A 34 -3.44 -8.36 11.21
C LEU A 34 -2.39 -8.26 12.32
N LYS A 35 -2.83 -8.25 13.59
CA LYS A 35 -1.95 -8.12 14.75
C LYS A 35 -0.94 -9.27 14.78
N ASP A 36 0.32 -8.93 15.06
CA ASP A 36 1.45 -9.85 15.10
C ASP A 36 1.75 -10.58 13.77
N VAL A 37 0.96 -10.32 12.72
CA VAL A 37 1.12 -10.88 11.38
C VAL A 37 1.96 -9.98 10.49
N VAL A 38 1.76 -8.65 10.59
CA VAL A 38 2.46 -7.65 9.76
C VAL A 38 3.25 -6.66 10.62
N GLU A 39 4.29 -6.04 10.05
CA GLU A 39 5.09 -5.02 10.74
C GLU A 39 4.41 -3.65 10.78
N ALA A 40 3.52 -3.37 9.83
CA ALA A 40 2.75 -2.13 9.80
C ALA A 40 1.55 -2.26 8.84
N VAL A 41 0.59 -1.36 9.01
CA VAL A 41 -0.65 -1.33 8.22
C VAL A 41 -0.84 0.05 7.58
N VAL A 42 -0.99 0.10 6.26
CA VAL A 42 -1.28 1.35 5.53
C VAL A 42 -2.77 1.64 5.60
N VAL A 43 -3.12 2.69 6.33
CA VAL A 43 -4.50 3.17 6.48
C VAL A 43 -4.82 4.10 5.32
N ARG A 44 -5.77 3.70 4.48
CA ARG A 44 -6.15 4.44 3.27
C ARG A 44 -6.91 5.73 3.59
N ASP A 45 -6.67 6.79 2.81
CA ASP A 45 -7.34 8.09 2.92
C ASP A 45 -8.33 8.23 1.76
N ASN A 46 -9.63 8.13 2.05
CA ASN A 46 -10.71 8.22 1.09
C ASN A 46 -10.42 7.49 -0.25
N PRO A 47 -10.15 6.16 -0.21
CA PRO A 47 -9.76 5.41 -1.39
C PRO A 47 -10.84 5.50 -2.49
N LEU A 48 -10.39 5.58 -3.75
CA LEU A 48 -11.26 5.73 -4.92
C LEU A 48 -12.17 6.98 -4.86
N ALA A 49 -11.76 8.03 -4.14
CA ALA A 49 -12.55 9.24 -3.90
C ALA A 49 -13.92 8.96 -3.24
N GLN A 50 -14.02 7.90 -2.46
CA GLN A 50 -15.19 7.56 -1.67
C GLN A 50 -14.98 7.96 -0.22
N VAL A 51 -16.05 8.39 0.44
CA VAL A 51 -15.99 8.80 1.85
C VAL A 51 -15.82 7.57 2.74
N HIS A 52 -14.80 7.62 3.57
CA HIS A 52 -14.47 6.61 4.58
C HIS A 52 -14.19 7.28 5.94
N THR A 53 -14.21 6.50 7.00
CA THR A 53 -13.73 6.96 8.32
C THR A 53 -12.32 7.53 8.18
N SER A 54 -12.07 8.67 8.84
CA SER A 54 -10.78 9.37 8.81
C SER A 54 -9.59 8.42 9.05
N PRO A 55 -8.52 8.49 8.23
CA PRO A 55 -7.34 7.65 8.43
C PRO A 55 -6.65 7.90 9.77
N ILE A 56 -6.73 9.11 10.33
CA ILE A 56 -6.15 9.44 11.64
C ILE A 56 -6.95 8.79 12.76
N ALA A 57 -8.28 8.86 12.71
CA ALA A 57 -9.14 8.17 13.68
C ALA A 57 -8.93 6.66 13.64
N THR A 58 -8.89 6.07 12.44
CA THR A 58 -8.59 4.66 12.24
C THR A 58 -7.21 4.29 12.79
N ALA A 59 -6.17 5.07 12.45
CA ALA A 59 -4.81 4.83 12.94
C ALA A 59 -4.72 4.85 14.48
N THR A 60 -5.46 5.73 15.14
CA THR A 60 -5.54 5.78 16.61
C THR A 60 -6.12 4.48 17.18
N LEU A 61 -7.17 3.95 16.55
CA LEU A 61 -7.75 2.66 16.97
C LEU A 61 -6.79 1.50 16.73
N LEU A 62 -6.02 1.52 15.62
CA LEU A 62 -4.98 0.52 15.35
C LEU A 62 -3.86 0.56 16.39
N LEU A 63 -3.39 1.75 16.78
CA LEU A 63 -2.41 1.91 17.86
C LEU A 63 -2.90 1.31 19.17
N ASN A 64 -4.17 1.51 19.51
CA ASN A 64 -4.76 0.98 20.73
C ASN A 64 -4.81 -0.56 20.79
N VAL A 65 -4.82 -1.23 19.64
CA VAL A 65 -4.73 -2.71 19.59
C VAL A 65 -3.28 -3.20 19.37
N GLY A 66 -2.30 -2.29 19.33
CA GLY A 66 -0.88 -2.63 19.22
C GLY A 66 -0.36 -2.80 17.78
N LEU A 67 -1.13 -2.37 16.78
CA LEU A 67 -0.68 -2.30 15.38
C LEU A 67 0.02 -0.97 15.07
N ALA A 68 1.06 -1.00 14.24
CA ALA A 68 1.75 0.20 13.77
C ALA A 68 1.08 0.73 12.50
N PRO A 69 0.37 1.88 12.54
CA PRO A 69 -0.22 2.46 11.35
C PRO A 69 0.79 3.24 10.52
N ILE A 70 0.61 3.21 9.21
CA ILE A 70 1.18 4.13 8.23
C ILE A 70 0.00 4.94 7.69
N VAL A 71 -0.10 6.20 8.06
CA VAL A 71 -1.23 7.04 7.66
C VAL A 71 -1.03 7.51 6.23
N GLN A 72 -1.93 7.10 5.33
CA GLN A 72 -1.97 7.69 4.00
C GLN A 72 -2.52 9.10 4.06
N ILE A 73 -1.94 10.00 3.28
CA ILE A 73 -2.42 11.35 3.08
C ILE A 73 -2.56 11.60 1.57
N SER A 74 -3.79 11.86 1.16
CA SER A 74 -4.13 12.26 -0.21
C SER A 74 -3.98 13.77 -0.37
N ILE A 75 -3.35 14.20 -1.47
CA ILE A 75 -3.24 15.62 -1.83
C ILE A 75 -4.52 16.18 -2.45
N ARG A 76 -5.51 15.33 -2.74
CA ARG A 76 -6.72 15.68 -3.48
C ARG A 76 -7.68 16.56 -2.69
N ASP A 77 -7.91 16.21 -1.42
CA ASP A 77 -9.09 16.69 -0.68
C ASP A 77 -8.80 17.87 0.25
N LYS A 78 -7.54 18.15 0.55
CA LYS A 78 -7.14 19.10 1.61
C LYS A 78 -6.06 20.07 1.13
N ASN A 79 -6.12 21.31 1.60
CA ASN A 79 -5.05 22.27 1.39
C ASN A 79 -3.88 22.02 2.34
N ARG A 80 -2.73 22.68 2.08
CA ARG A 80 -1.50 22.52 2.86
C ARG A 80 -1.66 22.82 4.35
N LEU A 81 -2.56 23.72 4.73
CA LEU A 81 -2.80 24.04 6.14
C LEU A 81 -3.46 22.85 6.85
N ALA A 82 -4.53 22.31 6.26
CA ALA A 82 -5.24 21.16 6.79
C ALA A 82 -4.34 19.91 6.82
N ILE A 83 -3.56 19.66 5.76
CA ILE A 83 -2.62 18.54 5.69
C ILE A 83 -1.57 18.63 6.80
N GLN A 84 -0.95 19.81 7.02
CA GLN A 84 0.04 19.98 8.08
C GLN A 84 -0.58 19.80 9.48
N SER A 85 -1.79 20.32 9.70
CA SER A 85 -2.52 20.11 10.95
C SER A 85 -2.81 18.62 11.20
N ASP A 86 -3.26 17.90 10.17
CA ASP A 86 -3.53 16.46 10.24
C ASP A 86 -2.27 15.67 10.57
N ILE A 87 -1.13 16.00 9.94
CA ILE A 87 0.16 15.35 10.22
C ILE A 87 0.58 15.57 11.67
N LEU A 88 0.51 16.82 12.17
CA LEU A 88 0.84 17.15 13.56
C LEU A 88 -0.08 16.41 14.53
N GLY A 89 -1.38 16.39 14.25
CA GLY A 89 -2.36 15.64 15.03
C GLY A 89 -2.06 14.14 15.08
N ALA A 90 -1.77 13.53 13.92
CA ALA A 90 -1.39 12.12 13.85
C ALA A 90 -0.12 11.81 14.66
N VAL A 91 0.92 12.65 14.55
CA VAL A 91 2.16 12.50 15.34
C VAL A 91 1.90 12.63 16.83
N THR A 92 1.09 13.60 17.25
CA THR A 92 0.66 13.77 18.66
C THR A 92 -0.02 12.52 19.20
N LEU A 93 -0.78 11.81 18.35
CA LEU A 93 -1.44 10.55 18.69
C LEU A 93 -0.52 9.32 18.62
N GLY A 94 0.77 9.49 18.25
CA GLY A 94 1.77 8.43 18.23
C GLY A 94 2.02 7.79 16.86
N VAL A 95 1.46 8.31 15.78
CA VAL A 95 1.78 7.87 14.42
C VAL A 95 3.22 8.25 14.07
N LYS A 96 3.97 7.28 13.52
CA LYS A 96 5.41 7.44 13.18
C LYS A 96 5.70 7.24 11.69
N ALA A 97 4.69 6.93 10.90
CA ALA A 97 4.86 6.66 9.47
C ALA A 97 3.71 7.23 8.65
N PHE A 98 4.07 7.76 7.49
CA PHE A 98 3.13 8.39 6.56
C PHE A 98 3.33 7.83 5.14
N PHE A 99 2.27 7.88 4.36
CA PHE A 99 2.29 7.45 2.98
C PHE A 99 1.68 8.52 2.08
N CYS A 100 2.50 9.09 1.20
CA CYS A 100 2.07 10.11 0.26
C CYS A 100 1.55 9.47 -1.03
N LEU A 101 0.32 9.82 -1.41
CA LEU A 101 -0.30 9.30 -2.61
C LEU A 101 -1.03 10.39 -3.40
N GLU A 102 -0.78 10.42 -4.71
CA GLU A 102 -1.71 10.97 -5.68
C GLU A 102 -2.80 9.93 -5.91
N ASP A 103 -4.03 10.25 -5.54
CA ASP A 103 -5.16 9.35 -5.73
C ASP A 103 -5.97 9.75 -6.97
N CYS A 104 -7.00 8.97 -7.30
CA CYS A 104 -7.89 9.26 -8.42
C CYS A 104 -8.64 10.60 -8.23
N HIS A 105 -9.12 11.17 -9.33
CA HIS A 105 -9.87 12.42 -9.31
C HIS A 105 -11.22 12.23 -8.59
N GLN A 106 -11.70 13.24 -7.83
CA GLN A 106 -12.93 13.18 -7.02
C GLN A 106 -14.20 12.85 -7.83
N ARG A 107 -14.20 13.14 -9.14
CA ARG A 107 -15.35 12.85 -10.02
C ARG A 107 -15.67 11.37 -10.18
N VAL A 108 -14.72 10.48 -9.87
CA VAL A 108 -14.94 9.03 -9.99
C VAL A 108 -15.48 8.41 -8.70
N GLY A 109 -15.57 9.19 -7.62
CA GLY A 109 -16.05 8.74 -6.32
C GLY A 109 -17.54 8.94 -6.09
N ASP A 110 -17.94 8.82 -4.84
CA ASP A 110 -19.34 8.92 -4.40
C ASP A 110 -19.83 10.37 -4.28
N ASN A 111 -18.92 11.36 -4.29
CA ASN A 111 -19.22 12.81 -4.25
C ASN A 111 -18.63 13.55 -5.46
N PRO A 112 -19.12 13.34 -6.68
CA PRO A 112 -18.50 13.90 -7.89
C PRO A 112 -18.56 15.43 -7.96
N GLY A 113 -19.42 16.08 -7.16
CA GLY A 113 -19.51 17.53 -7.01
C GLY A 113 -18.48 18.14 -6.07
N ALA A 114 -17.76 17.34 -5.30
CA ALA A 114 -16.71 17.83 -4.41
C ALA A 114 -15.61 18.57 -5.21
N LYS A 115 -15.06 19.62 -4.61
CA LYS A 115 -13.98 20.40 -5.23
C LYS A 115 -12.63 19.79 -4.86
N GLY A 116 -11.86 19.37 -5.86
CA GLY A 116 -10.46 18.99 -5.67
C GLY A 116 -9.62 20.21 -5.28
N VAL A 117 -8.75 20.05 -4.31
CA VAL A 117 -7.90 21.14 -3.78
C VAL A 117 -6.55 21.14 -4.46
N PHE A 118 -5.84 20.01 -4.47
CA PHE A 118 -4.53 19.82 -5.12
C PHE A 118 -3.54 20.98 -4.86
N ASP A 119 -3.52 21.51 -3.62
CA ASP A 119 -2.64 22.63 -3.21
C ASP A 119 -1.16 22.22 -3.11
N LEU A 120 -0.91 20.94 -2.93
CA LEU A 120 0.42 20.32 -2.91
C LEU A 120 0.53 19.23 -3.96
N ASP A 121 1.74 18.99 -4.46
CA ASP A 121 2.10 17.75 -5.12
C ASP A 121 2.73 16.75 -4.10
N CYS A 122 2.95 15.51 -4.53
CA CYS A 122 3.55 14.49 -3.66
C CYS A 122 4.99 14.83 -3.25
N VAL A 123 5.77 15.53 -4.08
CA VAL A 123 7.15 15.90 -3.76
C VAL A 123 7.17 16.94 -2.63
N GLN A 124 6.28 17.95 -2.72
CA GLN A 124 6.10 18.95 -1.68
C GLN A 124 5.60 18.33 -0.38
N LEU A 125 4.62 17.41 -0.46
CA LEU A 125 4.08 16.72 0.71
C LEU A 125 5.15 15.87 1.41
N ILE A 126 5.97 15.11 0.66
CA ILE A 126 7.10 14.34 1.23
C ILE A 126 8.06 15.30 1.95
N SER A 127 8.42 16.44 1.35
CA SER A 127 9.29 17.42 1.97
C SER A 127 8.72 17.99 3.29
N ILE A 128 7.40 18.17 3.37
CA ILE A 128 6.73 18.59 4.61
C ILE A 128 6.80 17.48 5.67
N MET A 129 6.48 16.24 5.31
CA MET A 129 6.52 15.10 6.23
C MET A 129 7.93 14.83 6.77
N LYS A 130 8.96 15.05 5.96
CA LYS A 130 10.38 14.86 6.36
C LYS A 130 10.91 15.92 7.32
N LYS A 131 10.22 17.05 7.49
CA LYS A 131 10.54 18.03 8.54
C LYS A 131 10.17 17.53 9.94
N ILE A 132 9.36 16.48 10.04
CA ILE A 132 8.98 15.86 11.30
C ILE A 132 10.05 14.82 11.64
N GLU A 133 10.75 15.03 12.75
CA GLU A 133 11.81 14.14 13.21
C GLU A 133 11.32 12.71 13.38
N HIS A 134 12.16 11.77 12.97
CA HIS A 134 11.94 10.33 13.09
C HIS A 134 10.73 9.77 12.30
N SER A 135 10.05 10.57 11.46
CA SER A 135 8.99 10.05 10.60
C SER A 135 9.57 9.12 9.51
N LEU A 136 8.81 8.07 9.19
CA LEU A 136 9.07 7.21 8.05
C LEU A 136 8.09 7.58 6.94
N VAL A 137 8.58 7.97 5.78
CA VAL A 137 7.73 8.47 4.68
C VAL A 137 7.83 7.55 3.49
N GLY A 138 6.67 7.07 3.03
CA GLY A 138 6.54 6.22 1.85
C GLY A 138 5.77 6.87 0.72
N THR A 139 5.92 6.32 -0.47
CA THR A 139 5.13 6.66 -1.66
C THR A 139 4.92 5.44 -2.55
N ARG A 140 4.08 5.57 -3.58
CA ARG A 140 3.79 4.49 -4.53
C ARG A 140 4.47 4.73 -5.87
N ILE A 141 4.79 3.62 -6.55
CA ILE A 141 5.17 3.59 -7.96
C ILE A 141 4.43 2.46 -8.67
N ASN A 142 4.11 2.68 -9.94
CA ASN A 142 3.67 1.61 -10.84
C ASN A 142 4.84 1.17 -11.71
N PRO A 143 5.43 -0.03 -11.48
CA PRO A 143 6.55 -0.53 -12.27
C PRO A 143 6.17 -0.93 -13.70
N PHE A 144 4.87 -0.99 -13.99
CA PHE A 144 4.32 -1.40 -15.29
C PHE A 144 3.71 -0.23 -16.09
N ALA A 145 3.90 1.01 -15.61
CA ALA A 145 3.38 2.20 -16.28
C ALA A 145 4.05 2.47 -17.61
N HIS A 146 3.33 3.12 -18.53
CA HIS A 146 3.86 3.60 -19.80
C HIS A 146 3.59 5.10 -19.98
N PRO A 147 4.60 5.89 -20.38
CA PRO A 147 6.03 5.52 -20.44
C PRO A 147 6.65 5.44 -19.02
N LEU A 148 7.44 4.40 -18.76
CA LEU A 148 8.05 4.16 -17.43
C LEU A 148 9.04 5.27 -17.07
N GLU A 149 9.72 5.86 -18.04
CA GLU A 149 10.73 6.91 -17.85
C GLU A 149 10.17 8.12 -17.10
N LEU A 150 8.94 8.54 -17.39
CA LEU A 150 8.30 9.66 -16.68
C LEU A 150 8.04 9.32 -15.20
N HIS A 151 7.68 8.06 -14.91
CA HIS A 151 7.49 7.59 -13.55
C HIS A 151 8.82 7.51 -12.77
N LEU A 152 9.92 7.15 -13.44
CA LEU A 152 11.26 7.14 -12.85
C LEU A 152 11.76 8.56 -12.56
N VAL A 153 11.53 9.52 -13.46
CA VAL A 153 11.84 10.94 -13.20
C VAL A 153 11.04 11.46 -11.99
N ASN A 154 9.76 11.13 -11.90
CA ASN A 154 8.95 11.52 -10.73
C ASN A 154 9.45 10.83 -9.45
N LEU A 155 9.82 9.54 -9.52
CA LEU A 155 10.41 8.83 -8.40
C LEU A 155 11.70 9.48 -7.92
N SER A 156 12.61 9.86 -8.83
CA SER A 156 13.86 10.57 -8.49
C SER A 156 13.59 11.87 -7.74
N LYS A 157 12.57 12.67 -8.14
CA LYS A 157 12.17 13.87 -7.40
C LYS A 157 11.69 13.53 -5.98
N LYS A 158 10.91 12.45 -5.81
CA LYS A 158 10.43 11.97 -4.50
C LYS A 158 11.59 11.49 -3.62
N ILE A 159 12.60 10.81 -4.21
CA ILE A 159 13.82 10.39 -3.51
C ILE A 159 14.59 11.61 -3.02
N ASN A 160 14.80 12.61 -3.86
CA ASN A 160 15.45 13.86 -3.50
C ASN A 160 14.69 14.65 -2.42
N ALA A 161 13.36 14.52 -2.36
CA ALA A 161 12.53 15.08 -1.29
C ALA A 161 12.65 14.30 0.04
N GLY A 162 13.31 13.14 0.05
CA GLY A 162 13.62 12.37 1.24
C GLY A 162 12.68 11.19 1.53
N VAL A 163 12.01 10.62 0.53
CA VAL A 163 11.20 9.41 0.75
C VAL A 163 12.09 8.27 1.26
N ASP A 164 11.61 7.51 2.25
CA ASP A 164 12.37 6.41 2.87
C ASP A 164 12.06 5.06 2.22
N PHE A 165 10.83 4.87 1.75
CA PHE A 165 10.44 3.61 1.11
C PHE A 165 9.41 3.82 0.00
N ILE A 166 9.41 2.90 -0.94
CA ILE A 166 8.36 2.83 -1.98
C ILE A 166 7.58 1.53 -1.85
N GLN A 167 6.30 1.62 -2.18
CA GLN A 167 5.44 0.46 -2.44
C GLN A 167 5.13 0.40 -3.92
N THR A 168 5.28 -0.75 -4.55
CA THR A 168 4.86 -0.90 -5.93
C THR A 168 3.37 -1.22 -6.03
N MET A 169 2.78 -0.98 -7.21
CA MET A 169 1.53 -1.63 -7.57
C MET A 169 1.72 -3.15 -7.57
N PRO A 170 0.62 -3.95 -7.47
CA PRO A 170 0.71 -5.40 -7.44
C PRO A 170 1.53 -5.99 -8.58
N VAL A 171 2.46 -6.86 -8.22
CA VAL A 171 3.36 -7.55 -9.14
C VAL A 171 2.77 -8.91 -9.48
N PHE A 172 2.44 -9.11 -10.76
CA PHE A 172 2.08 -10.41 -11.33
C PHE A 172 3.11 -10.87 -12.36
N ASP A 173 3.76 -9.92 -13.06
CA ASP A 173 4.81 -10.17 -14.03
C ASP A 173 6.19 -9.96 -13.39
N LEU A 174 6.82 -11.06 -13.02
CA LEU A 174 8.11 -11.04 -12.31
C LEU A 174 9.27 -10.62 -13.22
N GLU A 175 9.23 -10.90 -14.52
CA GLU A 175 10.32 -10.56 -15.43
C GLU A 175 10.36 -9.04 -15.67
N ARG A 176 9.23 -8.43 -16.00
CA ARG A 176 9.15 -6.96 -16.11
C ARG A 176 9.45 -6.26 -14.78
N PHE A 177 9.10 -6.89 -13.66
CA PHE A 177 9.45 -6.35 -12.34
C PHE A 177 10.96 -6.37 -12.09
N LYS A 178 11.68 -7.42 -12.49
CA LYS A 178 13.16 -7.47 -12.41
C LYS A 178 13.82 -6.39 -13.27
N GLU A 179 13.28 -6.14 -14.48
CA GLU A 179 13.73 -5.03 -15.33
C GLU A 179 13.58 -3.70 -14.59
N PHE A 180 12.42 -3.43 -14.01
CA PHE A 180 12.20 -2.22 -13.21
C PHE A 180 13.20 -2.10 -12.05
N ILE A 181 13.45 -3.19 -11.30
CA ILE A 181 14.44 -3.19 -10.19
C ILE A 181 15.83 -2.78 -10.69
N SER A 182 16.23 -3.22 -11.89
CA SER A 182 17.55 -2.87 -12.45
C SER A 182 17.71 -1.36 -12.71
N LEU A 183 16.60 -0.66 -13.01
CA LEU A 183 16.58 0.77 -13.30
C LEU A 183 16.67 1.66 -12.04
N ILE A 184 16.25 1.15 -10.90
CA ILE A 184 16.33 1.87 -9.61
C ILE A 184 17.45 1.36 -8.70
N LYS A 185 18.34 0.52 -9.23
CA LYS A 185 19.46 -0.05 -8.49
C LYS A 185 20.43 1.06 -8.06
N GLY A 186 20.76 1.06 -6.77
CA GLY A 186 21.70 2.04 -6.19
C GLY A 186 21.01 3.22 -5.49
N GLU A 187 19.70 3.35 -5.63
CA GLU A 187 18.95 4.34 -4.86
C GLU A 187 18.90 3.95 -3.37
N ASN A 188 19.10 4.95 -2.51
CA ASN A 188 19.07 4.74 -1.05
C ASN A 188 17.63 4.77 -0.54
N LEU A 189 16.87 3.73 -0.88
CA LEU A 189 15.50 3.61 -0.42
C LEU A 189 15.10 2.14 -0.25
N TYR A 190 14.12 1.87 0.61
CA TYR A 190 13.54 0.54 0.77
C TYR A 190 12.42 0.30 -0.23
N LEU A 191 12.37 -0.91 -0.79
CA LEU A 191 11.34 -1.31 -1.75
C LEU A 191 10.48 -2.42 -1.15
N LEU A 192 9.17 -2.16 -1.06
CA LEU A 192 8.14 -3.11 -0.71
C LEU A 192 7.35 -3.47 -1.98
N ALA A 193 7.51 -4.71 -2.46
CA ALA A 193 6.80 -5.17 -3.64
C ALA A 193 5.32 -5.39 -3.32
N GLY A 194 4.44 -4.81 -4.11
CA GLY A 194 3.01 -5.01 -3.97
C GLY A 194 2.60 -6.43 -4.36
N VAL A 195 1.73 -7.07 -3.57
CA VAL A 195 1.12 -8.34 -3.89
C VAL A 195 -0.38 -8.27 -3.62
N ARG A 196 -1.18 -8.94 -4.44
CA ARG A 196 -2.64 -8.93 -4.29
C ARG A 196 -3.20 -10.33 -4.48
N PRO A 197 -3.82 -10.92 -3.45
CA PRO A 197 -4.51 -12.19 -3.59
C PRO A 197 -5.77 -12.03 -4.48
N ILE A 198 -6.05 -13.05 -5.28
CA ILE A 198 -7.20 -13.08 -6.19
C ILE A 198 -8.29 -13.94 -5.55
N LYS A 199 -9.38 -13.31 -5.10
CA LYS A 199 -10.46 -14.02 -4.39
C LYS A 199 -11.38 -14.80 -5.33
N SER A 200 -11.61 -14.29 -6.55
CA SER A 200 -12.53 -14.88 -7.51
C SER A 200 -12.24 -14.40 -8.93
N TRP A 201 -12.90 -15.00 -9.90
CA TRP A 201 -12.88 -14.54 -11.29
C TRP A 201 -13.39 -13.10 -11.43
N GLN A 202 -14.48 -12.73 -10.74
CA GLN A 202 -14.99 -11.35 -10.76
C GLN A 202 -13.97 -10.37 -10.17
N ALA A 203 -13.29 -10.76 -9.07
CA ALA A 203 -12.24 -9.94 -8.50
C ALA A 203 -11.09 -9.73 -9.50
N LEU A 204 -10.68 -10.76 -10.24
CA LEU A 204 -9.65 -10.65 -11.28
C LEU A 204 -10.10 -9.74 -12.43
N GLN A 205 -11.34 -9.83 -12.89
CA GLN A 205 -11.87 -8.94 -13.92
C GLN A 205 -11.86 -7.47 -13.49
N SER A 206 -12.07 -7.18 -12.21
CA SER A 206 -11.97 -5.81 -11.67
C SER A 206 -10.54 -5.24 -11.67
N MET A 207 -9.52 -6.08 -11.89
CA MET A 207 -8.11 -5.70 -11.97
C MET A 207 -7.67 -5.35 -13.41
N SER A 208 -8.58 -4.97 -14.29
CA SER A 208 -8.34 -4.71 -15.73
C SER A 208 -7.21 -3.70 -16.02
N GLN A 209 -6.86 -2.84 -15.07
CA GLN A 209 -5.75 -1.88 -15.20
C GLN A 209 -4.39 -2.47 -14.79
N MET A 210 -4.34 -3.73 -14.34
CA MET A 210 -3.11 -4.39 -13.92
C MET A 210 -2.57 -5.28 -15.05
N VAL A 211 -1.25 -5.36 -15.14
CA VAL A 211 -0.59 -6.28 -16.06
C VAL A 211 -0.56 -7.66 -15.41
N ILE A 212 -1.49 -8.52 -15.84
CA ILE A 212 -1.62 -9.89 -15.32
C ILE A 212 -1.32 -10.86 -16.47
N PRO A 213 -0.28 -11.72 -16.32
CA PRO A 213 0.07 -12.72 -17.32
C PRO A 213 -1.07 -13.70 -17.59
N GLU A 214 -1.23 -14.11 -18.85
CA GLU A 214 -2.34 -14.96 -19.30
C GLU A 214 -2.41 -16.31 -18.56
N ASN A 215 -1.28 -16.89 -18.21
CA ASN A 215 -1.24 -18.14 -17.43
C ASN A 215 -1.91 -18.00 -16.06
N ILE A 216 -1.80 -16.83 -15.39
CA ILE A 216 -2.49 -16.56 -14.11
C ILE A 216 -4.00 -16.41 -14.36
N VAL A 217 -4.38 -15.69 -15.41
CA VAL A 217 -5.78 -15.52 -15.82
C VAL A 217 -6.44 -16.88 -16.06
N GLN A 218 -5.78 -17.76 -16.80
CA GLN A 218 -6.29 -19.10 -17.11
C GLN A 218 -6.37 -19.99 -15.87
N ARG A 219 -5.41 -19.91 -14.95
CA ARG A 219 -5.45 -20.67 -13.68
C ARG A 219 -6.71 -20.36 -12.87
N ILE A 220 -7.04 -19.08 -12.71
CA ILE A 220 -8.25 -18.67 -11.97
C ILE A 220 -9.52 -19.06 -12.76
N LYS A 221 -9.55 -18.79 -14.08
CA LYS A 221 -10.70 -19.08 -14.92
C LYS A 221 -11.06 -20.56 -14.96
N ASN A 222 -10.05 -21.44 -15.01
CA ASN A 222 -10.23 -22.89 -15.08
C ASN A 222 -10.45 -23.54 -13.70
N SER A 223 -10.27 -22.78 -12.61
CA SER A 223 -10.55 -23.29 -11.27
C SER A 223 -12.06 -23.29 -10.99
N PRO A 224 -12.62 -24.36 -10.38
CA PRO A 224 -14.00 -24.34 -9.90
C PRO A 224 -14.26 -23.11 -9.00
N GLU A 225 -15.45 -22.53 -9.08
CA GLU A 225 -15.78 -21.28 -8.39
C GLU A 225 -15.46 -21.32 -6.88
N ASN A 226 -15.80 -22.43 -6.22
CA ASN A 226 -15.52 -22.63 -4.80
C ASN A 226 -14.03 -22.87 -4.46
N LYS A 227 -13.16 -22.98 -5.45
CA LYS A 227 -11.70 -23.15 -5.30
C LYS A 227 -10.88 -21.96 -5.81
N GLN A 228 -11.51 -20.96 -6.43
CA GLN A 228 -10.80 -19.80 -6.99
C GLN A 228 -10.02 -19.02 -5.93
N ALA A 229 -10.59 -18.84 -4.75
CA ALA A 229 -9.90 -18.17 -3.65
C ALA A 229 -8.65 -18.95 -3.18
N GLU A 230 -8.73 -20.27 -3.09
CA GLU A 230 -7.59 -21.14 -2.76
C GLU A 230 -6.50 -21.05 -3.81
N GLU A 231 -6.88 -21.09 -5.11
CA GLU A 231 -5.92 -20.96 -6.22
C GLU A 231 -5.29 -19.57 -6.24
N GLY A 232 -6.07 -18.50 -5.98
CA GLY A 232 -5.54 -17.13 -5.89
C GLY A 232 -4.56 -16.94 -4.74
N ILE A 233 -4.76 -17.61 -3.61
CA ILE A 233 -3.79 -17.66 -2.51
C ILE A 233 -2.52 -18.39 -2.95
N LYS A 234 -2.62 -19.55 -3.62
CA LYS A 234 -1.44 -20.30 -4.13
C LYS A 234 -0.60 -19.44 -5.08
N ILE A 235 -1.26 -18.78 -6.06
CA ILE A 235 -0.58 -17.88 -6.99
C ILE A 235 0.14 -16.76 -6.24
N CYS A 236 -0.53 -16.12 -5.28
CA CYS A 236 0.06 -15.04 -4.50
C CYS A 236 1.27 -15.52 -3.67
N VAL A 237 1.20 -16.70 -3.08
CA VAL A 237 2.31 -17.34 -2.34
C VAL A 237 3.50 -17.63 -3.26
N GLU A 238 3.28 -18.13 -4.48
CA GLU A 238 4.32 -18.35 -5.48
C GLU A 238 5.05 -17.05 -5.83
N ILE A 239 4.28 -15.98 -6.07
CA ILE A 239 4.80 -14.64 -6.35
C ILE A 239 5.61 -14.11 -5.16
N ILE A 240 5.08 -14.21 -3.93
CA ILE A 240 5.78 -13.76 -2.72
C ILE A 240 7.12 -14.47 -2.55
N LYS A 241 7.15 -15.80 -2.73
CA LYS A 241 8.38 -16.58 -2.64
C LYS A 241 9.41 -16.16 -3.69
N ALA A 242 8.98 -15.87 -4.91
CA ALA A 242 9.85 -15.38 -5.97
C ALA A 242 10.37 -13.96 -5.66
N LEU A 243 9.51 -13.05 -5.22
CA LEU A 243 9.89 -11.68 -4.84
C LEU A 243 10.92 -11.64 -3.71
N LYS A 244 10.80 -12.55 -2.73
CA LYS A 244 11.76 -12.67 -1.62
C LYS A 244 13.19 -13.01 -2.08
N GLN A 245 13.35 -13.61 -3.25
CA GLN A 245 14.66 -13.95 -3.82
C GLN A 245 15.26 -12.81 -4.67
N ILE A 246 14.48 -11.77 -4.98
CA ILE A 246 14.97 -10.68 -5.82
C ILE A 246 15.77 -9.70 -4.95
N LYS A 247 17.06 -9.54 -5.27
CA LYS A 247 17.93 -8.58 -4.60
C LYS A 247 17.41 -7.15 -4.81
N GLY A 248 17.25 -6.40 -3.72
CA GLY A 248 16.69 -5.04 -3.74
C GLY A 248 15.23 -4.97 -3.29
N VAL A 249 14.55 -6.12 -3.14
CA VAL A 249 13.23 -6.19 -2.50
C VAL A 249 13.43 -6.36 -1.00
N ASN A 250 12.98 -5.38 -0.21
CA ASN A 250 13.13 -5.34 1.24
C ASN A 250 11.89 -5.86 1.99
N GLY A 251 10.82 -6.14 1.27
CA GLY A 251 9.59 -6.64 1.84
C GLY A 251 8.45 -6.67 0.83
N ILE A 252 7.26 -6.96 1.33
CA ILE A 252 6.03 -6.94 0.54
C ILE A 252 4.97 -6.03 1.17
N HIS A 253 4.09 -5.53 0.31
CA HIS A 253 2.86 -4.87 0.72
C HIS A 253 1.66 -5.66 0.17
N ILE A 254 0.80 -6.15 1.07
CA ILE A 254 -0.36 -6.96 0.71
C ILE A 254 -1.58 -6.06 0.52
N PHE A 255 -2.09 -6.01 -0.72
CA PHE A 255 -3.33 -5.33 -1.08
C PHE A 255 -4.51 -6.26 -0.77
N ALA A 256 -4.98 -6.24 0.48
CA ALA A 256 -6.00 -7.15 0.97
C ALA A 256 -7.41 -6.86 0.41
N HIS A 257 -7.76 -5.59 0.13
CA HIS A 257 -9.07 -5.18 -0.41
C HIS A 257 -10.26 -5.83 0.33
N ASP A 258 -10.40 -5.53 1.62
CA ASP A 258 -11.45 -6.08 2.50
C ASP A 258 -11.43 -7.63 2.63
N TRP A 259 -10.25 -8.21 2.44
CA TRP A 259 -10.00 -9.65 2.67
C TRP A 259 -8.79 -9.85 3.57
N GLU A 260 -8.83 -9.22 4.76
CA GLU A 260 -7.75 -9.25 5.74
C GLU A 260 -7.41 -10.67 6.19
N GLU A 261 -8.38 -11.59 6.18
CA GLU A 261 -8.18 -13.00 6.55
C GLU A 261 -7.20 -13.73 5.62
N ALA A 262 -7.02 -13.24 4.39
CA ALA A 262 -6.01 -13.78 3.48
C ALA A 262 -4.58 -13.47 3.95
N VAL A 263 -4.36 -12.36 4.67
CA VAL A 263 -3.02 -11.90 5.05
C VAL A 263 -2.28 -12.92 5.93
N PRO A 264 -2.84 -13.41 7.06
CA PRO A 264 -2.18 -14.43 7.87
C PRO A 264 -1.95 -15.75 7.12
N ILE A 265 -2.83 -16.11 6.18
CA ILE A 265 -2.67 -17.30 5.34
C ILE A 265 -1.45 -17.16 4.43
N LEU A 266 -1.34 -16.01 3.75
CA LEU A 266 -0.21 -15.70 2.85
C LEU A 266 1.12 -15.67 3.60
N VAL A 267 1.16 -14.99 4.77
CA VAL A 267 2.38 -14.88 5.59
C VAL A 267 2.87 -16.25 6.02
N ARG A 268 1.97 -17.11 6.50
CA ARG A 268 2.29 -18.48 6.94
C ARG A 268 2.73 -19.36 5.78
N GLN A 269 1.99 -19.40 4.66
CA GLN A 269 2.30 -20.30 3.52
C GLN A 269 3.54 -19.86 2.75
N ALA A 270 3.88 -18.57 2.78
CA ALA A 270 5.09 -18.06 2.18
C ALA A 270 6.32 -18.13 3.11
N ASN A 271 6.19 -18.65 4.33
CA ASN A 271 7.25 -18.73 5.34
C ASN A 271 7.92 -17.37 5.59
N LEU A 272 7.11 -16.33 5.88
CA LEU A 272 7.60 -14.98 6.14
C LEU A 272 7.80 -14.73 7.64
N LYS A 273 7.07 -15.45 8.46
CA LYS A 273 7.18 -15.50 9.93
C LYS A 273 6.96 -16.93 10.42
#